data_258e30ee2da951fb1a72132c2a3a0182
#
_entry.id   258e30ee2da951fb1a72132c2a3a0182
#
_cell.length_a   1.000
_cell.length_b   1.000
_cell.length_c   1.000
_cell.angle_alpha   90.00
_cell.angle_beta   90.00
_cell.angle_gamma   90.00
#
_symmetry.space_group_name_H-M   'P 1'
#
loop_
_entity.id
_entity.type
_entity.pdbx_description
1 polymer ?
#
loop_
_entity_poly.entity_id
_entity_poly.type
_entity_poly.pdbx_seq_one_letter_code
_entity_poly.pdbx_strand_id
1 'polypeptide(L)'
;MKGAVFLDRDGVLVREIVLDGEARAPLRLEDFFIVDDAASQVERLHQAGFRCVVFTNQPEVARGLLSQPTLDEMHRRLSEATAVDEILVCPHVDSDGCGCRKPRPGMLLEAARRADIDLRDSFVVGDRWRDVDAGRAVGCYSILIDRPYSNCSTADASVPDLTSAVNVILARGEAPPE
;
A
#
# COMPACT_ATOMS: atom_id res chain seq x y z
N MET A 1 0.73 10.33 18.64
CA MET A 1 -0.13 9.56 17.69
C MET A 1 0.51 8.21 17.49
N LYS A 2 -0.27 7.15 17.37
CA LYS A 2 0.28 5.89 16.87
C LYS A 2 0.81 6.12 15.46
N GLY A 3 1.70 5.25 14.97
CA GLY A 3 2.24 5.33 13.62
C GLY A 3 1.17 5.22 12.52
N ALA A 4 1.59 5.06 11.29
CA ALA A 4 0.71 4.83 10.15
C ALA A 4 0.77 3.37 9.66
N VAL A 5 -0.27 2.96 8.95
CA VAL A 5 -0.25 1.77 8.11
C VAL A 5 -0.26 2.21 6.65
N PHE A 6 0.84 1.92 5.98
CA PHE A 6 1.01 2.17 4.56
C PHE A 6 0.55 0.93 3.78
N LEU A 7 -0.44 1.11 2.93
CA LEU A 7 -1.08 0.03 2.18
C LEU A 7 -0.78 0.19 0.70
N ASP A 8 -0.26 -0.83 0.01
CA ASP A 8 -0.29 -0.79 -1.44
C ASP A 8 -1.73 -0.81 -1.95
N ARG A 9 -1.94 -0.34 -3.16
CA ARG A 9 -3.26 -0.32 -3.78
C ARG A 9 -3.58 -1.66 -4.43
N ASP A 10 -2.84 -2.00 -5.48
CA ASP A 10 -3.11 -3.15 -6.33
C ASP A 10 -2.57 -4.44 -5.67
N GLY A 11 -3.41 -5.45 -5.52
CA GLY A 11 -3.09 -6.68 -4.79
C GLY A 11 -3.33 -6.62 -3.27
N VAL A 12 -3.63 -5.43 -2.71
CA VAL A 12 -3.93 -5.23 -1.28
C VAL A 12 -5.35 -4.70 -1.07
N LEU A 13 -5.65 -3.48 -1.52
CA LEU A 13 -6.97 -2.85 -1.39
C LEU A 13 -7.83 -3.01 -2.66
N VAL A 14 -7.18 -3.23 -3.79
CA VAL A 14 -7.80 -3.40 -5.11
C VAL A 14 -7.31 -4.71 -5.69
N ARG A 15 -8.23 -5.46 -6.31
CA ARG A 15 -7.90 -6.72 -6.98
C ARG A 15 -7.00 -6.44 -8.18
N GLU A 16 -5.89 -7.14 -8.25
CA GLU A 16 -5.02 -7.14 -9.43
C GLU A 16 -5.64 -7.93 -10.57
N ILE A 17 -5.25 -7.60 -11.80
CA ILE A 17 -5.58 -8.38 -12.99
C ILE A 17 -4.41 -9.31 -13.28
N VAL A 18 -4.66 -10.61 -13.23
CA VAL A 18 -3.62 -11.61 -13.55
C VAL A 18 -3.78 -12.03 -15.00
N LEU A 19 -2.79 -11.70 -15.84
CA LEU A 19 -2.71 -12.11 -17.24
C LEU A 19 -1.36 -12.82 -17.48
N ASP A 20 -1.41 -14.02 -18.01
CA ASP A 20 -0.22 -14.83 -18.31
C ASP A 20 0.72 -15.04 -17.09
N GLY A 21 0.13 -15.13 -15.88
CA GLY A 21 0.87 -15.26 -14.62
C GLY A 21 1.48 -13.96 -14.08
N GLU A 22 1.28 -12.83 -14.77
CA GLU A 22 1.71 -11.51 -14.32
C GLU A 22 0.55 -10.73 -13.72
N ALA A 23 0.75 -10.19 -12.53
CA ALA A 23 -0.19 -9.29 -11.90
C ALA A 23 0.00 -7.86 -12.43
N ARG A 24 -1.09 -7.24 -12.83
CA ARG A 24 -1.15 -5.89 -13.41
C ARG A 24 -2.19 -5.04 -12.70
N ALA A 25 -1.92 -3.74 -12.64
CA ALA A 25 -2.89 -2.77 -12.19
C ALA A 25 -4.07 -2.66 -13.18
N PRO A 26 -5.30 -2.40 -12.72
CA PRO A 26 -6.41 -2.08 -13.58
C PRO A 26 -6.16 -0.76 -14.34
N LEU A 27 -6.44 -0.76 -15.64
CA LEU A 27 -6.29 0.40 -16.52
C LEU A 27 -7.62 1.09 -16.84
N ARG A 28 -8.74 0.46 -16.48
CA ARG A 28 -10.09 0.93 -16.77
C ARG A 28 -10.92 0.91 -15.50
N LEU A 29 -11.90 1.80 -15.41
CA LEU A 29 -12.83 1.86 -14.27
C LEU A 29 -13.69 0.60 -14.12
N GLU A 30 -13.99 -0.08 -15.22
CA GLU A 30 -14.75 -1.33 -15.24
C GLU A 30 -13.99 -2.52 -14.66
N ASP A 31 -12.65 -2.43 -14.64
CA ASP A 31 -11.75 -3.47 -14.10
C ASP A 31 -11.28 -3.12 -12.67
N PHE A 32 -11.72 -1.99 -12.12
CA PHE A 32 -11.31 -1.51 -10.81
C PHE A 32 -12.23 -2.04 -9.71
N PHE A 33 -11.83 -3.16 -9.10
CA PHE A 33 -12.58 -3.83 -8.04
C PHE A 33 -11.87 -3.69 -6.69
N ILE A 34 -12.51 -3.00 -5.76
CA ILE A 34 -12.03 -2.91 -4.37
C ILE A 34 -12.27 -4.25 -3.68
N VAL A 35 -11.32 -4.68 -2.87
CA VAL A 35 -11.40 -5.93 -2.10
C VAL A 35 -12.57 -5.84 -1.10
N ASP A 36 -13.35 -6.90 -0.98
CA ASP A 36 -14.64 -6.88 -0.27
C ASP A 36 -14.54 -6.47 1.21
N ASP A 37 -13.43 -6.82 1.86
CA ASP A 37 -13.18 -6.50 3.28
C ASP A 37 -12.33 -5.22 3.47
N ALA A 38 -11.89 -4.54 2.41
CA ALA A 38 -11.00 -3.37 2.51
C ALA A 38 -11.52 -2.30 3.46
N ALA A 39 -12.78 -1.91 3.32
CA ALA A 39 -13.40 -0.88 4.18
C ALA A 39 -13.39 -1.28 5.67
N SER A 40 -13.77 -2.51 5.97
CA SER A 40 -13.81 -2.99 7.35
C SER A 40 -12.42 -3.13 7.96
N GLN A 41 -11.41 -3.49 7.16
CA GLN A 41 -10.03 -3.59 7.64
C GLN A 41 -9.41 -2.21 7.91
N VAL A 42 -9.66 -1.22 7.05
CA VAL A 42 -9.24 0.17 7.27
C VAL A 42 -9.92 0.75 8.53
N GLU A 43 -11.20 0.50 8.71
CA GLU A 43 -11.94 0.92 9.91
C GLU A 43 -11.33 0.32 11.19
N ARG A 44 -10.94 -0.96 11.21
CA ARG A 44 -10.27 -1.60 12.35
C ARG A 44 -8.93 -0.92 12.67
N LEU A 45 -8.17 -0.53 11.67
CA LEU A 45 -6.91 0.20 11.85
C LEU A 45 -7.15 1.60 12.43
N HIS A 46 -8.17 2.32 11.96
CA HIS A 46 -8.56 3.61 12.51
C HIS A 46 -9.00 3.50 13.97
N GLN A 47 -9.81 2.48 14.32
CA GLN A 47 -10.24 2.23 15.70
C GLN A 47 -9.06 1.93 16.62
N ALA A 48 -7.99 1.34 16.09
CA ALA A 48 -6.74 1.13 16.82
C ALA A 48 -5.84 2.39 16.87
N GLY A 49 -6.24 3.49 16.22
CA GLY A 49 -5.54 4.78 16.24
C GLY A 49 -4.44 4.93 15.21
N PHE A 50 -4.40 4.09 14.18
CA PHE A 50 -3.47 4.22 13.06
C PHE A 50 -4.04 5.15 11.98
N ARG A 51 -3.15 5.92 11.34
CA ARG A 51 -3.43 6.59 10.08
C ARG A 51 -3.25 5.59 8.93
N CYS A 52 -4.19 5.56 7.99
CA CYS A 52 -4.15 4.65 6.83
C CYS A 52 -3.77 5.42 5.57
N VAL A 53 -2.60 5.13 5.01
CA VAL A 53 -2.05 5.82 3.84
C VAL A 53 -1.83 4.81 2.70
N VAL A 54 -2.43 5.08 1.55
CA VAL A 54 -2.15 4.31 0.34
C VAL A 54 -0.87 4.84 -0.31
N PHE A 55 0.03 3.95 -0.76
CA PHE A 55 1.26 4.31 -1.48
C PHE A 55 1.44 3.40 -2.70
N THR A 56 1.25 3.93 -3.90
CA THR A 56 1.15 3.12 -5.11
C THR A 56 2.03 3.60 -6.26
N ASN A 57 2.66 2.64 -6.97
CA ASN A 57 3.35 2.90 -8.23
C ASN A 57 2.36 2.77 -9.40
N GLN A 58 2.20 3.82 -10.18
CA GLN A 58 1.30 3.87 -11.33
C GLN A 58 2.04 4.34 -12.60
N PRO A 59 3.06 3.58 -13.07
CA PRO A 59 3.87 3.98 -14.23
C PRO A 59 3.08 4.01 -15.54
N GLU A 60 1.89 3.44 -15.57
CA GLU A 60 0.99 3.42 -16.71
C GLU A 60 0.56 4.82 -17.11
N VAL A 61 0.57 5.79 -16.19
CA VAL A 61 0.34 7.21 -16.47
C VAL A 61 1.47 7.77 -17.35
N ALA A 62 2.73 7.59 -16.94
CA ALA A 62 3.88 8.04 -17.74
C ALA A 62 3.98 7.32 -19.09
N ARG A 63 3.49 6.08 -19.17
CA ARG A 63 3.43 5.30 -20.42
C ARG A 63 2.27 5.70 -21.33
N GLY A 64 1.37 6.58 -20.88
CA GLY A 64 0.16 6.97 -21.64
C GLY A 64 -0.90 5.88 -21.75
N LEU A 65 -0.82 4.82 -20.93
CA LEU A 65 -1.76 3.70 -20.90
C LEU A 65 -2.95 3.94 -19.94
N LEU A 66 -2.77 4.81 -18.97
CA LEU A 66 -3.79 5.22 -18.01
C LEU A 66 -3.86 6.75 -17.97
N SER A 67 -5.04 7.33 -18.22
CA SER A 67 -5.21 8.77 -18.14
C SER A 67 -5.25 9.26 -16.69
N GLN A 68 -4.74 10.47 -16.43
CA GLN A 68 -4.82 11.06 -15.09
C GLN A 68 -6.28 11.15 -14.58
N PRO A 69 -7.28 11.60 -15.37
CA PRO A 69 -8.66 11.64 -14.91
C PRO A 69 -9.22 10.26 -14.53
N THR A 70 -8.83 9.19 -15.24
CA THR A 70 -9.24 7.83 -14.90
C THR A 70 -8.62 7.38 -13.56
N LEU A 71 -7.34 7.68 -13.36
CA LEU A 71 -6.65 7.38 -12.11
C LEU A 71 -7.27 8.15 -10.93
N ASP A 72 -7.57 9.43 -11.13
CA ASP A 72 -8.20 10.28 -10.10
C ASP A 72 -9.57 9.75 -9.70
N GLU A 73 -10.37 9.28 -10.67
CA GLU A 73 -11.68 8.67 -10.40
C GLU A 73 -11.54 7.33 -9.66
N MET A 74 -10.55 6.50 -10.01
CA MET A 74 -10.25 5.26 -9.25
C MET A 74 -9.91 5.58 -7.79
N HIS A 75 -9.07 6.59 -7.56
CA HIS A 75 -8.68 6.99 -6.21
C HIS A 75 -9.83 7.61 -5.42
N ARG A 76 -10.69 8.40 -6.07
CA ARG A 76 -11.91 8.93 -5.46
C ARG A 76 -12.81 7.79 -4.97
N ARG A 77 -13.06 6.78 -5.82
CA ARG A 77 -13.85 5.59 -5.45
C ARG A 77 -13.22 4.81 -4.31
N LEU A 78 -11.91 4.62 -4.33
CA LEU A 78 -11.19 3.95 -3.24
C LEU A 78 -11.34 4.70 -1.92
N SER A 79 -11.11 6.02 -1.91
CA SER A 79 -11.24 6.84 -0.71
C SER A 79 -12.67 6.85 -0.16
N GLU A 80 -13.68 6.95 -1.02
CA GLU A 80 -15.08 6.92 -0.60
C GLU A 80 -15.49 5.56 -0.01
N ALA A 81 -14.96 4.47 -0.56
CA ALA A 81 -15.30 3.12 -0.11
C ALA A 81 -14.57 2.72 1.17
N THR A 82 -13.34 3.17 1.38
CA THR A 82 -12.46 2.67 2.45
C THR A 82 -12.14 3.70 3.52
N ALA A 83 -12.41 4.99 3.25
CA ALA A 83 -12.07 6.10 4.14
C ALA A 83 -10.56 6.21 4.47
N VAL A 84 -9.66 5.75 3.60
CA VAL A 84 -8.22 5.96 3.78
C VAL A 84 -7.90 7.46 3.88
N ASP A 85 -6.93 7.81 4.71
CA ASP A 85 -6.61 9.22 5.03
C ASP A 85 -5.88 9.95 3.91
N GLU A 86 -5.09 9.23 3.11
CA GLU A 86 -4.27 9.80 2.05
C GLU A 86 -3.94 8.75 0.98
N ILE A 87 -3.81 9.17 -0.27
CA ILE A 87 -3.31 8.34 -1.37
C ILE A 87 -2.09 9.01 -1.99
N LEU A 88 -0.94 8.37 -1.90
CA LEU A 88 0.32 8.79 -2.50
C LEU A 88 0.60 7.98 -3.76
N VAL A 89 0.92 8.66 -4.84
CA VAL A 89 1.10 8.07 -6.16
C VAL A 89 2.49 8.38 -6.70
N CYS A 90 3.16 7.37 -7.21
CA CYS A 90 4.30 7.56 -8.08
C CYS A 90 3.90 7.23 -9.53
N PRO A 91 3.76 8.22 -10.42
CA PRO A 91 3.40 7.99 -11.81
C PRO A 91 4.61 7.66 -12.72
N HIS A 92 5.83 7.69 -12.16
CA HIS A 92 7.07 7.61 -12.92
C HIS A 92 7.44 6.18 -13.32
N VAL A 93 8.20 6.05 -14.43
CA VAL A 93 8.86 4.80 -14.82
C VAL A 93 10.25 4.69 -14.17
N ASP A 94 10.88 3.52 -14.25
CA ASP A 94 12.18 3.27 -13.60
C ASP A 94 13.29 4.18 -14.13
N SER A 95 13.26 4.54 -15.43
CA SER A 95 14.25 5.44 -16.07
C SER A 95 14.20 6.88 -15.57
N ASP A 96 13.10 7.32 -14.96
CA ASP A 96 12.97 8.70 -14.45
C ASP A 96 13.82 8.98 -13.20
N GLY A 97 14.32 7.94 -12.54
CA GLY A 97 15.21 8.06 -11.39
C GLY A 97 14.62 8.77 -10.17
N CYS A 98 13.28 8.92 -10.09
CA CYS A 98 12.59 9.65 -9.02
C CYS A 98 12.78 9.00 -7.65
N GLY A 99 12.65 9.77 -6.57
CA GLY A 99 12.75 9.27 -5.20
C GLY A 99 11.48 8.56 -4.70
N CYS A 100 10.32 8.76 -5.36
CA CYS A 100 9.02 8.26 -4.87
C CYS A 100 8.70 6.82 -5.31
N ARG A 101 9.28 6.33 -6.42
CA ARG A 101 8.97 5.00 -6.94
C ARG A 101 9.53 3.89 -6.06
N LYS A 102 8.65 3.06 -5.50
CA LYS A 102 9.03 1.85 -4.76
C LYS A 102 9.99 0.97 -5.60
N PRO A 103 11.11 0.45 -5.05
CA PRO A 103 11.42 0.31 -3.63
C PRO A 103 12.02 1.54 -2.95
N ARG A 104 12.14 2.71 -3.62
CA ARG A 104 12.59 3.92 -2.95
C ARG A 104 11.51 4.41 -1.98
N PRO A 105 11.89 4.88 -0.77
CA PRO A 105 10.93 5.17 0.29
C PRO A 105 10.33 6.58 0.25
N GLY A 106 10.47 7.31 -0.86
CA GLY A 106 10.11 8.73 -0.91
C GLY A 106 8.66 9.04 -0.57
N MET A 107 7.70 8.17 -0.94
CA MET A 107 6.31 8.35 -0.55
C MET A 107 6.10 8.22 0.97
N LEU A 108 6.78 7.25 1.61
CA LEU A 108 6.71 7.04 3.06
C LEU A 108 7.30 8.23 3.83
N LEU A 109 8.47 8.72 3.38
CA LEU A 109 9.14 9.89 3.96
C LEU A 109 8.30 11.15 3.80
N GLU A 110 7.63 11.34 2.67
CA GLU A 110 6.76 12.49 2.42
C GLU A 110 5.53 12.48 3.33
N ALA A 111 4.86 11.32 3.48
CA ALA A 111 3.74 11.17 4.41
C ALA A 111 4.18 11.45 5.86
N ALA A 112 5.31 10.89 6.28
CA ALA A 112 5.85 11.09 7.61
C ALA A 112 6.10 12.57 7.91
N ARG A 113 6.72 13.28 6.96
CA ARG A 113 6.99 14.71 7.09
C ARG A 113 5.72 15.57 7.16
N ARG A 114 4.66 15.22 6.40
CA ARG A 114 3.41 15.99 6.36
C ARG A 114 2.55 15.82 7.59
N ALA A 115 2.51 14.61 8.14
CA ALA A 115 1.57 14.23 9.18
C ALA A 115 2.26 13.89 10.52
N ASP A 116 3.56 14.19 10.68
CA ASP A 116 4.34 13.91 11.89
C ASP A 116 4.22 12.42 12.32
N ILE A 117 4.43 11.51 11.35
CA ILE A 117 4.34 10.06 11.54
C ILE A 117 5.70 9.51 11.96
N ASP A 118 5.75 8.73 13.05
CA ASP A 118 6.92 7.91 13.36
C ASP A 118 6.90 6.63 12.50
N LEU A 119 7.88 6.53 11.59
CA LEU A 119 7.99 5.39 10.69
C LEU A 119 8.41 4.09 11.39
N ARG A 120 9.05 4.18 12.56
CA ARG A 120 9.43 3.00 13.37
C ARG A 120 8.23 2.37 14.07
N ASP A 121 7.22 3.18 14.37
CA ASP A 121 5.93 2.74 14.91
C ASP A 121 4.90 2.45 13.79
N SER A 122 5.36 2.37 12.55
CA SER A 122 4.51 2.24 11.36
C SER A 122 4.70 0.89 10.68
N PHE A 123 3.71 0.54 9.87
CA PHE A 123 3.64 -0.71 9.13
C PHE A 123 3.54 -0.46 7.64
N VAL A 124 4.09 -1.37 6.85
CA VAL A 124 3.89 -1.46 5.41
C VAL A 124 3.20 -2.78 5.08
N VAL A 125 2.16 -2.74 4.28
CA VAL A 125 1.47 -3.92 3.74
C VAL A 125 1.53 -3.84 2.22
N GLY A 126 2.10 -4.83 1.59
CA GLY A 126 2.20 -4.92 0.14
C GLY A 126 2.18 -6.37 -0.33
N ASP A 127 2.06 -6.57 -1.64
CA ASP A 127 2.07 -7.88 -2.27
C ASP A 127 3.38 -8.17 -3.04
N ARG A 128 4.30 -7.19 -3.06
CA ARG A 128 5.57 -7.28 -3.81
C ARG A 128 6.77 -6.90 -2.95
N TRP A 129 7.94 -7.43 -3.34
CA TRP A 129 9.22 -7.12 -2.71
C TRP A 129 9.49 -5.60 -2.63
N ARG A 130 9.03 -4.82 -3.64
CA ARG A 130 9.24 -3.37 -3.69
C ARG A 130 8.54 -2.62 -2.55
N ASP A 131 7.42 -3.11 -2.10
CA ASP A 131 6.68 -2.56 -0.96
C ASP A 131 7.44 -2.80 0.33
N VAL A 132 7.85 -4.07 0.52
CA VAL A 132 8.63 -4.53 1.67
C VAL A 132 9.94 -3.75 1.77
N ASP A 133 10.70 -3.65 0.68
CA ASP A 133 12.00 -2.95 0.68
C ASP A 133 11.82 -1.45 0.94
N ALA A 134 10.76 -0.81 0.41
CA ALA A 134 10.47 0.60 0.72
C ALA A 134 10.22 0.82 2.21
N GLY A 135 9.43 -0.06 2.86
CA GLY A 135 9.15 -0.01 4.28
C GLY A 135 10.40 -0.24 5.14
N ARG A 136 11.15 -1.28 4.82
CA ARG A 136 12.39 -1.62 5.54
C ARG A 136 13.44 -0.52 5.47
N ALA A 137 13.55 0.17 4.33
CA ALA A 137 14.49 1.27 4.15
C ALA A 137 14.30 2.42 5.16
N VAL A 138 13.11 2.53 5.75
CA VAL A 138 12.76 3.58 6.73
C VAL A 138 12.40 3.04 8.11
N GLY A 139 12.57 1.73 8.34
CA GLY A 139 12.38 1.09 9.64
C GLY A 139 10.94 0.72 9.96
N CYS A 140 10.01 0.73 8.98
CA CYS A 140 8.66 0.20 9.16
C CYS A 140 8.69 -1.33 9.30
N TYR A 141 7.74 -1.88 10.06
CA TYR A 141 7.48 -3.31 10.05
C TYR A 141 6.74 -3.69 8.77
N SER A 142 7.35 -4.56 7.95
CA SER A 142 6.89 -4.86 6.61
C SER A 142 6.18 -6.21 6.54
N ILE A 143 4.94 -6.20 6.05
CA ILE A 143 4.07 -7.37 5.91
C ILE A 143 3.84 -7.64 4.44
N LEU A 144 4.15 -8.84 3.99
CA LEU A 144 3.87 -9.31 2.65
C LEU A 144 2.54 -10.05 2.61
N ILE A 145 1.63 -9.64 1.74
CA ILE A 145 0.50 -10.49 1.33
C ILE A 145 1.04 -11.45 0.26
N ASP A 146 1.16 -12.72 0.62
CA ASP A 146 1.76 -13.72 -0.24
C ASP A 146 0.85 -14.06 -1.42
N ARG A 147 1.40 -13.91 -2.63
CA ARG A 147 0.77 -14.21 -3.90
C ARG A 147 1.68 -15.10 -4.74
N PRO A 148 1.17 -15.86 -5.70
CA PRO A 148 2.02 -16.69 -6.57
C PRO A 148 3.14 -15.93 -7.30
N TYR A 149 2.99 -14.61 -7.45
CA TYR A 149 3.98 -13.73 -8.09
C TYR A 149 4.84 -12.94 -7.09
N SER A 150 4.59 -13.07 -5.78
CA SER A 150 5.35 -12.36 -4.73
C SER A 150 6.73 -12.98 -4.57
N ASN A 151 7.76 -12.35 -5.11
CA ASN A 151 9.15 -12.78 -4.99
C ASN A 151 9.85 -12.00 -3.86
N CYS A 152 9.46 -12.26 -2.61
CA CYS A 152 10.03 -11.58 -1.45
C CYS A 152 10.27 -12.55 -0.31
N SER A 153 11.49 -12.54 0.24
CA SER A 153 11.88 -13.34 1.40
C SER A 153 12.31 -12.50 2.60
N THR A 154 12.22 -11.17 2.50
CA THR A 154 12.77 -10.23 3.49
C THR A 154 11.70 -9.54 4.32
N ALA A 155 10.42 -9.84 4.13
CA ALA A 155 9.32 -9.31 4.93
C ALA A 155 9.43 -9.78 6.40
N ASP A 156 9.03 -8.94 7.33
CA ASP A 156 8.99 -9.27 8.75
C ASP A 156 7.87 -10.28 9.06
N ALA A 157 6.79 -10.25 8.26
CA ALA A 157 5.72 -11.25 8.27
C ALA A 157 5.21 -11.51 6.83
N SER A 158 4.73 -12.73 6.58
CA SER A 158 4.05 -13.11 5.35
C SER A 158 2.68 -13.70 5.70
N VAL A 159 1.63 -13.25 5.02
CA VAL A 159 0.24 -13.57 5.32
C VAL A 159 -0.57 -13.78 4.04
N PRO A 160 -1.70 -14.52 4.08
CA PRO A 160 -2.46 -14.82 2.86
C PRO A 160 -3.34 -13.67 2.35
N ASP A 161 -3.75 -12.73 3.22
CA ASP A 161 -4.76 -11.72 2.91
C ASP A 161 -4.65 -10.47 3.79
N LEU A 162 -5.45 -9.45 3.45
CA LEU A 162 -5.50 -8.19 4.17
C LEU A 162 -6.00 -8.36 5.62
N THR A 163 -7.00 -9.20 5.84
CA THR A 163 -7.51 -9.47 7.20
C THR A 163 -6.41 -10.01 8.10
N SER A 164 -5.61 -10.95 7.61
CA SER A 164 -4.47 -11.52 8.34
C SER A 164 -3.37 -10.48 8.59
N ALA A 165 -3.10 -9.59 7.62
CA ALA A 165 -2.16 -8.49 7.80
C ALA A 165 -2.61 -7.54 8.92
N VAL A 166 -3.88 -7.15 8.92
CA VAL A 166 -4.45 -6.29 9.96
C VAL A 166 -4.40 -6.97 11.33
N ASN A 167 -4.66 -8.27 11.43
CA ASN A 167 -4.53 -9.00 12.68
C ASN A 167 -3.09 -8.96 13.25
N VAL A 168 -2.08 -9.10 12.39
CA VAL A 168 -0.66 -8.95 12.79
C VAL A 168 -0.38 -7.54 13.32
N ILE A 169 -0.86 -6.51 12.62
CA ILE A 169 -0.68 -5.11 13.02
C ILE A 169 -1.30 -4.84 14.40
N LEU A 170 -2.56 -5.26 14.59
CA LEU A 170 -3.29 -5.02 15.84
C LEU A 170 -2.62 -5.74 17.03
N ALA A 171 -2.22 -6.98 16.83
CA ALA A 171 -1.52 -7.74 17.86
C ALA A 171 -0.18 -7.10 18.29
N ARG A 172 0.56 -6.50 17.34
CA ARG A 172 1.81 -5.79 17.64
C ARG A 172 1.58 -4.40 18.23
N GLY A 173 0.53 -3.69 17.78
CA GLY A 173 0.17 -2.38 18.32
C GLY A 173 -0.35 -2.39 19.76
N GLU A 174 -0.74 -3.56 20.28
CA GLU A 174 -1.15 -3.79 21.66
C GLU A 174 0.01 -4.23 22.57
N ALA A 175 1.15 -4.65 21.99
CA ALA A 175 2.31 -5.04 22.78
C ALA A 175 2.92 -3.80 23.48
N PRO A 176 3.24 -3.88 24.79
CA PRO A 176 3.96 -2.82 25.48
C PRO A 176 5.32 -2.60 24.80
N PRO A 177 5.83 -1.36 24.74
CA PRO A 177 7.17 -1.10 24.23
C PRO A 177 8.21 -1.86 25.06
N GLU A 178 9.12 -2.59 24.37
CA GLU A 178 10.26 -3.26 24.98
C GLU A 178 11.27 -2.26 25.57
#